data_078b6e06748ad57f8534c865f037edd9
#
_entry.id   078b6e06748ad57f8534c865f037edd9
#
_cell.length_a   1.000
_cell.length_b   1.000
_cell.length_c   1.000
_cell.angle_alpha   90.00
_cell.angle_beta   90.00
_cell.angle_gamma   90.00
#
_symmetry.space_group_name_H-M   'P 1'
#
loop_
_entity.id
_entity.type
_entity.pdbx_description
1 polymer ?
#
loop_
_entity_poly.entity_id
_entity_poly.type
_entity_poly.pdbx_seq_one_letter_code
_entity_poly.pdbx_strand_id
1 'polypeptide(L)'
;RLPPLRLHDCAAGSRRQVTAALASRETDIGVKKALHFALLEDFDHLYRYSDLLDMECGTKAEHLLGGYTEIMPGRPTISEHRFPHDDIRYPIDASASLLTKLNVNIITAAEQQTMNYYMNQQAFYKTALGRKLYQEIAMIEEQHVSQYESLQDPNATWLEMLLLHEYTECYLYYSCYLDETDLAIRQMWEQFLMMEIGHLHKAAQLLEKYENKHYSQVIPDARFPEPLHLGSNIEYVRGVLGTVNVTAKHEHYTAVADLPPSADFFRYQNSVNPDAAIVPSHLVIEGYLKAFGEG
;
A
#
# COMPACT_ATOMS: atom_id res chain seq x y z
N ARG A 1 22.06 16.79 -10.65
CA ARG A 1 20.74 16.61 -9.99
C ARG A 1 19.82 15.90 -10.97
N LEU A 2 19.45 14.67 -10.69
CA LEU A 2 18.41 13.97 -11.46
C LEU A 2 17.09 14.77 -11.30
N PRO A 3 16.29 14.93 -12.35
CA PRO A 3 14.99 15.56 -12.22
C PRO A 3 14.14 14.76 -11.20
N PRO A 4 13.33 15.44 -10.38
CA PRO A 4 12.54 14.79 -9.31
C PRO A 4 11.74 13.57 -9.77
N LEU A 5 11.18 13.63 -10.97
CA LEU A 5 10.35 12.56 -11.56
C LEU A 5 11.05 11.20 -11.71
N ARG A 6 12.36 11.16 -11.94
CA ARG A 6 13.07 9.86 -12.06
C ARG A 6 13.15 9.06 -10.76
N LEU A 7 13.10 9.73 -9.62
CA LEU A 7 13.05 9.08 -8.30
C LEU A 7 11.65 8.49 -8.02
N HIS A 8 10.60 9.10 -8.55
CA HIS A 8 9.22 8.71 -8.32
C HIS A 8 8.83 7.44 -9.08
N ASP A 9 9.25 7.33 -10.34
CA ASP A 9 9.02 6.11 -11.12
C ASP A 9 9.66 4.89 -10.45
N CYS A 10 10.81 5.07 -9.81
CA CYS A 10 11.46 4.02 -9.02
C CYS A 10 10.67 3.66 -7.75
N ALA A 11 10.15 4.65 -7.01
CA ALA A 11 9.42 4.40 -5.76
C ALA A 11 8.07 3.71 -6.01
N ALA A 12 7.28 4.20 -6.96
CA ALA A 12 6.02 3.55 -7.36
C ALA A 12 6.25 2.17 -7.98
N GLY A 13 7.34 1.99 -8.73
CA GLY A 13 7.76 0.70 -9.29
C GLY A 13 8.12 -0.31 -8.20
N SER A 14 8.88 0.09 -7.20
CA SER A 14 9.30 -0.76 -6.08
C SER A 14 8.11 -1.18 -5.22
N ARG A 15 7.18 -0.27 -4.92
CA ARG A 15 5.98 -0.56 -4.12
C ARG A 15 5.11 -1.64 -4.76
N ARG A 16 4.83 -1.55 -6.06
CA ARG A 16 4.06 -2.58 -6.78
C ARG A 16 4.71 -3.96 -6.71
N GLN A 17 6.02 -4.03 -6.69
CA GLN A 17 6.73 -5.29 -6.51
C GLN A 17 6.50 -5.86 -5.12
N VAL A 18 6.50 -5.02 -4.08
CA VAL A 18 6.19 -5.43 -2.71
C VAL A 18 4.75 -5.93 -2.63
N THR A 19 3.77 -5.12 -3.04
CA THR A 19 2.34 -5.47 -2.99
C THR A 19 2.05 -6.77 -3.76
N ALA A 20 2.62 -6.93 -4.96
CA ALA A 20 2.46 -8.15 -5.75
C ALA A 20 3.14 -9.36 -5.09
N ALA A 21 4.33 -9.19 -4.53
CA ALA A 21 5.04 -10.27 -3.83
C ALA A 21 4.28 -10.73 -2.58
N LEU A 22 3.70 -9.80 -1.82
CA LEU A 22 2.85 -10.14 -0.67
C LEU A 22 1.58 -10.86 -1.14
N ALA A 23 0.86 -10.31 -2.11
CA ALA A 23 -0.42 -10.86 -2.59
C ALA A 23 -0.27 -12.25 -3.21
N SER A 24 0.82 -12.51 -3.94
CA SER A 24 1.04 -13.80 -4.61
C SER A 24 1.15 -14.97 -3.63
N ARG A 25 1.69 -14.73 -2.44
CA ARG A 25 1.93 -15.73 -1.40
C ARG A 25 0.90 -15.70 -0.26
N GLU A 26 0.00 -14.71 -0.24
CA GLU A 26 -1.02 -14.60 0.80
C GLU A 26 -2.08 -15.69 0.67
N THR A 27 -2.42 -16.31 1.79
CA THR A 27 -3.39 -17.41 1.89
C THR A 27 -4.71 -17.00 2.52
N ASP A 28 -4.72 -15.94 3.33
CA ASP A 28 -5.95 -15.37 3.84
C ASP A 28 -6.70 -14.62 2.74
N ILE A 29 -7.96 -15.01 2.52
CA ILE A 29 -8.76 -14.48 1.39
C ILE A 29 -9.08 -13.00 1.60
N GLY A 30 -9.31 -12.56 2.84
CA GLY A 30 -9.62 -11.17 3.17
C GLY A 30 -8.42 -10.27 2.91
N VAL A 31 -7.27 -10.63 3.47
CA VAL A 31 -6.01 -9.92 3.27
C VAL A 31 -5.59 -9.92 1.80
N LYS A 32 -5.73 -11.05 1.11
CA LYS A 32 -5.43 -11.13 -0.32
C LYS A 32 -6.28 -10.19 -1.16
N LYS A 33 -7.57 -10.05 -0.86
CA LYS A 33 -8.45 -9.07 -1.52
C LYS A 33 -8.01 -7.63 -1.26
N ALA A 34 -7.61 -7.31 -0.03
CA ALA A 34 -7.08 -6.00 0.30
C ALA A 34 -5.78 -5.70 -0.48
N LEU A 35 -4.86 -6.67 -0.57
CA LEU A 35 -3.64 -6.53 -1.37
C LEU A 35 -3.91 -6.42 -2.89
N HIS A 36 -4.94 -7.08 -3.42
CA HIS A 36 -5.35 -6.87 -4.81
C HIS A 36 -5.89 -5.46 -5.03
N PHE A 37 -6.65 -4.93 -4.09
CA PHE A 37 -7.09 -3.54 -4.14
C PHE A 37 -5.90 -2.58 -4.08
N ALA A 38 -4.97 -2.78 -3.15
CA ALA A 38 -3.72 -2.03 -3.06
C ALA A 38 -2.96 -1.99 -4.39
N LEU A 39 -2.84 -3.14 -5.03
CA LEU A 39 -2.15 -3.25 -6.32
C LEU A 39 -2.83 -2.42 -7.42
N LEU A 40 -4.16 -2.36 -7.45
CA LEU A 40 -4.91 -1.54 -8.41
C LEU A 40 -4.71 -0.05 -8.15
N GLU A 41 -4.69 0.37 -6.90
CA GLU A 41 -4.42 1.77 -6.51
C GLU A 41 -2.96 2.17 -6.81
N ASP A 42 -2.01 1.27 -6.58
CA ASP A 42 -0.61 1.47 -7.00
C ASP A 42 -0.48 1.75 -8.50
N PHE A 43 -1.29 1.08 -9.31
CA PHE A 43 -1.34 1.34 -10.75
C PHE A 43 -1.99 2.68 -11.07
N ASP A 44 -3.04 3.08 -10.37
CA ASP A 44 -3.65 4.40 -10.53
C ASP A 44 -2.62 5.51 -10.28
N HIS A 45 -1.90 5.43 -9.17
CA HIS A 45 -0.86 6.40 -8.83
C HIS A 45 0.25 6.45 -9.89
N LEU A 46 0.67 5.29 -10.38
CA LEU A 46 1.67 5.21 -11.45
C LEU A 46 1.19 5.92 -12.73
N TYR A 47 -0.06 5.71 -13.15
CA TYR A 47 -0.61 6.37 -14.34
C TYR A 47 -0.64 7.88 -14.16
N ARG A 48 -1.07 8.39 -13.02
CA ARG A 48 -1.11 9.82 -12.74
C ARG A 48 0.28 10.46 -12.76
N TYR A 49 1.28 9.81 -12.17
CA TYR A 49 2.66 10.31 -12.23
C TYR A 49 3.25 10.20 -13.63
N SER A 50 2.89 9.18 -14.38
CA SER A 50 3.30 9.04 -15.79
C SER A 50 2.73 10.13 -16.66
N ASP A 51 1.48 10.48 -16.45
CA ASP A 51 0.83 11.61 -17.15
C ASP A 51 1.49 12.94 -16.80
N LEU A 52 1.79 13.18 -15.51
CA LEU A 52 2.50 14.38 -15.09
C LEU A 52 3.89 14.47 -15.74
N LEU A 53 4.60 13.36 -15.85
CA LEU A 53 5.90 13.28 -16.49
C LEU A 53 5.83 13.62 -17.97
N ASP A 54 4.85 13.08 -18.71
CA ASP A 54 4.64 13.38 -20.11
C ASP A 54 4.25 14.86 -20.31
N MET A 55 3.32 15.38 -19.52
CA MET A 55 2.87 16.76 -19.59
C MET A 55 3.98 17.78 -19.30
N GLU A 56 4.83 17.53 -18.35
CA GLU A 56 5.86 18.49 -17.91
C GLU A 56 7.21 18.34 -18.63
N CYS A 57 7.54 17.14 -19.05
CA CYS A 57 8.85 16.81 -19.60
C CYS A 57 8.79 16.25 -21.04
N GLY A 58 7.61 15.93 -21.55
CA GLY A 58 7.44 15.24 -22.83
C GLY A 58 8.06 13.84 -22.83
N THR A 59 8.23 13.25 -21.64
CA THR A 59 8.88 11.94 -21.49
C THR A 59 7.80 10.91 -21.19
N LYS A 60 7.68 9.94 -22.07
CA LYS A 60 6.78 8.81 -21.87
C LYS A 60 7.37 7.82 -20.89
N ALA A 61 6.57 7.38 -19.91
CA ALA A 61 7.03 6.49 -18.85
C ALA A 61 7.51 5.14 -19.39
N GLU A 62 6.93 4.63 -20.46
CA GLU A 62 7.34 3.40 -21.13
C GLU A 62 8.81 3.44 -21.58
N HIS A 63 9.29 4.61 -21.96
CA HIS A 63 10.70 4.78 -22.34
C HIS A 63 11.64 4.67 -21.14
N LEU A 64 11.19 5.05 -19.95
CA LEU A 64 12.00 4.97 -18.74
C LEU A 64 12.01 3.56 -18.15
N LEU A 65 10.90 2.86 -18.27
CA LEU A 65 10.69 1.54 -17.66
C LEU A 65 11.11 0.38 -18.57
N GLY A 66 11.59 0.68 -19.79
CA GLY A 66 12.06 -0.34 -20.73
C GLY A 66 11.02 -1.40 -21.10
N GLY A 67 9.74 -1.06 -21.02
CA GLY A 67 8.63 -1.97 -21.32
C GLY A 67 8.27 -2.93 -20.19
N TYR A 68 8.86 -2.80 -19.00
CA TYR A 68 8.57 -3.67 -17.85
C TYR A 68 7.20 -3.45 -17.22
N THR A 69 6.50 -2.38 -17.58
CA THR A 69 5.19 -2.05 -17.03
C THR A 69 4.24 -1.69 -18.14
N GLU A 70 3.05 -2.29 -18.12
CA GLU A 70 1.96 -1.89 -18.99
C GLU A 70 1.35 -0.58 -18.49
N ILE A 71 1.97 0.54 -18.81
CA ILE A 71 1.41 1.86 -18.57
C ILE A 71 0.54 2.18 -19.77
N MET A 72 -0.75 2.36 -19.50
CA MET A 72 -1.72 2.74 -20.51
C MET A 72 -2.05 4.23 -20.35
N PRO A 73 -1.65 5.11 -21.26
CA PRO A 73 -2.04 6.50 -21.21
C PRO A 73 -3.57 6.64 -21.15
N GLY A 74 -4.06 7.59 -20.33
CA GLY A 74 -5.48 7.91 -20.28
C GLY A 74 -6.37 6.87 -19.58
N ARG A 75 -5.83 6.00 -18.74
CA ARG A 75 -6.65 5.17 -17.85
C ARG A 75 -7.48 6.11 -16.97
N PRO A 76 -8.82 5.91 -16.87
CA PRO A 76 -9.61 6.63 -15.89
C PRO A 76 -9.03 6.35 -14.51
N THR A 77 -8.60 7.40 -13.84
CA THR A 77 -8.07 7.26 -12.50
C THR A 77 -9.23 6.89 -11.58
N ILE A 78 -9.01 5.89 -10.78
CA ILE A 78 -9.86 5.59 -9.66
C ILE A 78 -9.36 6.53 -8.58
N SER A 79 -9.89 7.74 -8.52
CA SER A 79 -9.49 8.67 -7.49
C SER A 79 -10.18 8.33 -6.18
N GLU A 80 -9.45 8.41 -5.09
CA GLU A 80 -10.00 8.50 -3.75
C GLU A 80 -10.60 7.20 -3.20
N HIS A 81 -9.93 6.07 -3.45
CA HIS A 81 -10.53 4.82 -3.07
C HIS A 81 -10.02 4.32 -1.77
N ARG A 82 -10.81 4.62 -0.81
CA ARG A 82 -10.98 3.74 0.33
C ARG A 82 -12.37 3.10 0.26
N PHE A 83 -12.52 1.95 0.89
CA PHE A 83 -13.85 1.44 1.16
C PHE A 83 -14.65 2.50 1.92
N PRO A 84 -15.95 2.72 1.59
CA PRO A 84 -16.74 3.82 2.17
C PRO A 84 -16.74 3.87 3.69
N HIS A 85 -16.53 2.74 4.32
CA HIS A 85 -16.62 2.58 5.76
C HIS A 85 -15.28 2.51 6.45
N ASP A 86 -14.16 2.65 5.74
CA ASP A 86 -12.82 2.53 6.31
C ASP A 86 -12.57 1.25 7.11
N ASP A 87 -13.53 0.36 7.09
CA ASP A 87 -13.43 -0.88 7.78
C ASP A 87 -13.08 -1.99 6.81
N ILE A 88 -12.17 -2.79 7.20
CA ILE A 88 -12.01 -4.10 6.66
C ILE A 88 -12.91 -4.98 7.50
N ARG A 89 -13.99 -5.46 6.91
CA ARG A 89 -15.03 -6.22 7.60
C ARG A 89 -14.52 -7.46 8.32
N TYR A 90 -13.30 -7.88 8.03
CA TYR A 90 -12.70 -9.10 8.55
C TYR A 90 -11.24 -8.84 8.90
N PRO A 91 -10.95 -8.18 10.03
CA PRO A 91 -9.60 -8.12 10.54
C PRO A 91 -9.10 -9.54 10.83
N ILE A 92 -7.80 -9.73 10.74
CA ILE A 92 -7.19 -10.97 11.20
C ILE A 92 -7.33 -11.07 12.72
N ASP A 93 -7.17 -12.29 13.25
CA ASP A 93 -7.14 -12.55 14.69
C ASP A 93 -5.85 -13.25 15.11
N ALA A 94 -5.74 -13.56 16.39
CA ALA A 94 -4.56 -14.22 16.95
C ALA A 94 -4.22 -15.56 16.25
N SER A 95 -5.20 -16.25 15.66
CA SER A 95 -5.01 -17.53 14.96
C SER A 95 -4.47 -17.40 13.54
N ALA A 96 -4.43 -16.17 12.98
CA ALA A 96 -3.89 -15.94 11.65
C ALA A 96 -2.44 -16.44 11.52
N SER A 97 -2.10 -16.93 10.34
CA SER A 97 -0.75 -17.41 10.07
C SER A 97 0.29 -16.29 10.28
N LEU A 98 1.49 -16.67 10.69
CA LEU A 98 2.57 -15.69 10.86
C LEU A 98 2.88 -14.95 9.56
N LEU A 99 2.78 -15.62 8.41
CA LEU A 99 2.93 -15.00 7.10
C LEU A 99 1.87 -13.92 6.85
N THR A 100 0.62 -14.18 7.17
CA THR A 100 -0.49 -13.21 7.04
C THR A 100 -0.25 -11.99 7.95
N LYS A 101 0.16 -12.20 9.21
CA LYS A 101 0.51 -11.12 10.13
C LYS A 101 1.65 -10.26 9.60
N LEU A 102 2.70 -10.89 9.05
CA LEU A 102 3.80 -10.19 8.38
C LEU A 102 3.32 -9.38 7.18
N ASN A 103 2.52 -9.98 6.30
CA ASN A 103 2.01 -9.29 5.11
C ASN A 103 1.19 -8.05 5.47
N VAL A 104 0.35 -8.12 6.49
CA VAL A 104 -0.43 -6.96 6.99
C VAL A 104 0.50 -5.87 7.52
N ASN A 105 1.48 -6.21 8.34
CA ASN A 105 2.43 -5.22 8.87
C ASN A 105 3.27 -4.58 7.75
N ILE A 106 3.74 -5.38 6.79
CA ILE A 106 4.59 -4.88 5.70
C ILE A 106 3.81 -3.92 4.81
N ILE A 107 2.58 -4.27 4.41
CA ILE A 107 1.79 -3.36 3.54
C ILE A 107 1.46 -2.06 4.27
N THR A 108 1.07 -2.11 5.55
CA THR A 108 0.81 -0.91 6.36
C THR A 108 2.04 0.00 6.45
N ALA A 109 3.21 -0.58 6.74
CA ALA A 109 4.46 0.19 6.82
C ALA A 109 4.85 0.78 5.46
N ALA A 110 4.67 0.03 4.37
CA ALA A 110 4.95 0.51 3.02
C ALA A 110 4.07 1.71 2.65
N GLU A 111 2.78 1.65 2.96
CA GLU A 111 1.85 2.77 2.72
C GLU A 111 2.21 3.99 3.56
N GLN A 112 2.54 3.81 4.83
CA GLN A 112 2.95 4.92 5.69
C GLN A 112 4.22 5.60 5.18
N GLN A 113 5.21 4.85 4.72
CA GLN A 113 6.43 5.40 4.11
C GLN A 113 6.11 6.16 2.82
N THR A 114 5.24 5.64 1.99
CA THR A 114 4.83 6.26 0.73
C THR A 114 4.05 7.54 0.98
N MET A 115 3.11 7.55 1.91
CA MET A 115 2.39 8.73 2.36
C MET A 115 3.36 9.84 2.81
N ASN A 116 4.27 9.51 3.72
CA ASN A 116 5.28 10.45 4.21
C ASN A 116 6.15 11.02 3.09
N TYR A 117 6.54 10.16 2.15
CA TYR A 117 7.31 10.57 0.99
C TYR A 117 6.56 11.58 0.12
N TYR A 118 5.32 11.30 -0.24
CA TYR A 118 4.51 12.20 -1.06
C TYR A 118 4.18 13.51 -0.35
N MET A 119 3.87 13.47 0.94
CA MET A 119 3.68 14.67 1.77
C MET A 119 4.91 15.57 1.77
N ASN A 120 6.10 15.00 1.87
CA ASN A 120 7.35 15.76 1.80
C ASN A 120 7.58 16.34 0.40
N GLN A 121 7.40 15.53 -0.65
CA GLN A 121 7.68 15.95 -2.02
C GLN A 121 6.78 17.07 -2.51
N GLN A 122 5.52 17.12 -2.08
CA GLN A 122 4.60 18.20 -2.46
C GLN A 122 5.17 19.59 -2.19
N ALA A 123 5.83 19.77 -1.05
CA ALA A 123 6.37 21.07 -0.64
C ALA A 123 7.53 21.54 -1.54
N PHE A 124 8.25 20.62 -2.15
CA PHE A 124 9.44 20.87 -2.95
C PHE A 124 9.22 20.75 -4.45
N TYR A 125 8.04 20.33 -4.88
CA TYR A 125 7.78 20.14 -6.29
C TYR A 125 7.70 21.48 -7.02
N LYS A 126 8.27 21.55 -8.23
CA LYS A 126 8.50 22.81 -8.95
C LYS A 126 7.21 23.48 -9.41
N THR A 127 6.29 22.70 -9.98
CA THR A 127 5.06 23.24 -10.56
C THR A 127 3.88 23.19 -9.59
N ALA A 128 2.90 24.07 -9.78
CA ALA A 128 1.68 24.06 -8.97
C ALA A 128 0.84 22.79 -9.22
N LEU A 129 0.82 22.30 -10.47
CA LEU A 129 0.11 21.07 -10.82
C LEU A 129 0.71 19.86 -10.10
N GLY A 130 2.04 19.71 -10.17
CA GLY A 130 2.73 18.62 -9.48
C GLY A 130 2.53 18.68 -7.97
N ARG A 131 2.63 19.87 -7.33
CA ARG A 131 2.34 20.00 -5.89
C ARG A 131 0.95 19.52 -5.52
N LYS A 132 -0.07 19.88 -6.32
CA LYS A 132 -1.45 19.45 -6.07
C LYS A 132 -1.61 17.93 -6.23
N LEU A 133 -1.02 17.35 -7.27
CA LEU A 133 -1.07 15.89 -7.48
C LEU A 133 -0.40 15.12 -6.34
N TYR A 134 0.79 15.56 -5.90
CA TYR A 134 1.47 14.93 -4.77
C TYR A 134 0.67 15.02 -3.47
N GLN A 135 0.01 16.16 -3.22
CA GLN A 135 -0.85 16.34 -2.07
C GLN A 135 -2.07 15.43 -2.13
N GLU A 136 -2.73 15.35 -3.29
CA GLU A 136 -3.90 14.50 -3.50
C GLU A 136 -3.58 13.04 -3.25
N ILE A 137 -2.51 12.53 -3.88
CA ILE A 137 -2.08 11.14 -3.68
C ILE A 137 -1.64 10.89 -2.24
N ALA A 138 -0.94 11.83 -1.59
CA ALA A 138 -0.57 11.69 -0.18
C ALA A 138 -1.78 11.52 0.74
N MET A 139 -2.89 12.22 0.47
CA MET A 139 -4.14 12.07 1.22
C MET A 139 -4.81 10.72 0.96
N ILE A 140 -4.69 10.19 -0.25
CA ILE A 140 -5.17 8.84 -0.58
C ILE A 140 -4.35 7.79 0.19
N GLU A 141 -3.03 7.94 0.22
CA GLU A 141 -2.16 7.03 0.98
C GLU A 141 -2.41 7.07 2.48
N GLU A 142 -2.78 8.23 3.05
CA GLU A 142 -3.22 8.30 4.45
C GLU A 142 -4.45 7.42 4.70
N GLN A 143 -5.39 7.42 3.77
CA GLN A 143 -6.56 6.55 3.82
C GLN A 143 -6.18 5.08 3.71
N HIS A 144 -5.23 4.75 2.84
CA HIS A 144 -4.72 3.39 2.70
C HIS A 144 -4.01 2.90 3.97
N VAL A 145 -3.25 3.75 4.64
CA VAL A 145 -2.65 3.41 5.95
C VAL A 145 -3.74 2.97 6.92
N SER A 146 -4.79 3.78 7.11
CA SER A 146 -5.91 3.45 7.99
C SER A 146 -6.61 2.14 7.58
N GLN A 147 -6.78 1.94 6.28
CA GLN A 147 -7.43 0.75 5.72
C GLN A 147 -6.62 -0.52 6.03
N TYR A 148 -5.30 -0.49 5.82
CA TYR A 148 -4.47 -1.68 6.07
C TYR A 148 -4.19 -1.90 7.55
N GLU A 149 -4.11 -0.84 8.36
CA GLU A 149 -4.07 -0.98 9.81
C GLU A 149 -5.32 -1.68 10.35
N SER A 150 -6.49 -1.43 9.78
CA SER A 150 -7.74 -2.09 10.19
C SER A 150 -7.80 -3.59 9.89
N LEU A 151 -6.85 -4.14 9.11
CA LEU A 151 -6.65 -5.59 8.97
C LEU A 151 -6.02 -6.24 10.19
N GLN A 152 -5.36 -5.48 11.04
CA GLN A 152 -4.69 -6.03 12.23
C GLN A 152 -5.70 -6.58 13.24
N ASP A 153 -5.23 -7.47 14.12
CA ASP A 153 -6.05 -8.01 15.21
C ASP A 153 -6.44 -6.90 16.20
N PRO A 154 -7.73 -6.51 16.28
CA PRO A 154 -8.16 -5.45 17.18
C PRO A 154 -8.07 -5.82 18.67
N ASN A 155 -7.82 -7.09 18.99
CA ASN A 155 -7.68 -7.59 20.35
C ASN A 155 -6.21 -7.70 20.78
N ALA A 156 -5.26 -7.49 19.87
CA ALA A 156 -3.85 -7.52 20.20
C ALA A 156 -3.49 -6.35 21.13
N THR A 157 -2.67 -6.65 22.14
CA THR A 157 -2.14 -5.61 23.02
C THR A 157 -1.01 -4.83 22.37
N TRP A 158 -0.69 -3.66 22.92
CA TRP A 158 0.43 -2.85 22.43
C TRP A 158 1.77 -3.59 22.45
N LEU A 159 2.01 -4.44 23.44
CA LEU A 159 3.26 -5.19 23.53
C LEU A 159 3.27 -6.41 22.59
N GLU A 160 2.12 -6.99 22.30
CA GLU A 160 2.00 -7.99 21.23
C GLU A 160 2.26 -7.37 19.85
N MET A 161 1.68 -6.21 19.59
CA MET A 161 1.93 -5.47 18.35
C MET A 161 3.39 -5.04 18.23
N LEU A 162 4.02 -4.55 19.32
CA LEU A 162 5.43 -4.22 19.33
C LEU A 162 6.29 -5.45 19.02
N LEU A 163 6.03 -6.58 19.66
CA LEU A 163 6.77 -7.81 19.40
C LEU A 163 6.66 -8.24 17.93
N LEU A 164 5.47 -8.15 17.35
CA LEU A 164 5.24 -8.50 15.96
C LEU A 164 5.89 -7.50 15.01
N HIS A 165 5.93 -6.21 15.38
CA HIS A 165 6.64 -5.18 14.63
C HIS A 165 8.15 -5.49 14.54
N GLU A 166 8.81 -5.72 15.67
CA GLU A 166 10.24 -6.05 15.71
C GLU A 166 10.55 -7.36 14.95
N TYR A 167 9.65 -8.32 15.02
CA TYR A 167 9.78 -9.55 14.25
C TYR A 167 9.67 -9.27 12.74
N THR A 168 8.80 -8.36 12.33
CA THR A 168 8.62 -7.94 10.94
C THR A 168 9.89 -7.24 10.43
N GLU A 169 10.49 -6.35 11.22
CA GLU A 169 11.74 -5.68 10.87
C GLU A 169 12.88 -6.68 10.71
N CYS A 170 13.02 -7.64 11.65
CA CYS A 170 14.00 -8.73 11.51
C CYS A 170 13.79 -9.51 10.20
N TYR A 171 12.55 -9.85 9.87
CA TYR A 171 12.21 -10.57 8.66
C TYR A 171 12.56 -9.78 7.39
N LEU A 172 12.27 -8.47 7.36
CA LEU A 172 12.58 -7.60 6.23
C LEU A 172 14.09 -7.46 6.01
N TYR A 173 14.86 -7.16 7.06
CA TYR A 173 16.31 -7.03 6.93
C TYR A 173 16.98 -8.37 6.59
N TYR A 174 16.46 -9.49 7.10
CA TYR A 174 16.91 -10.80 6.69
C TYR A 174 16.65 -11.07 5.21
N SER A 175 15.48 -10.72 4.71
CA SER A 175 15.13 -10.84 3.30
C SER A 175 16.03 -9.97 2.41
N CYS A 176 16.27 -8.72 2.81
CA CYS A 176 17.19 -7.80 2.12
C CYS A 176 18.62 -8.35 2.12
N TYR A 177 19.09 -8.89 3.25
CA TYR A 177 20.42 -9.49 3.36
C TYR A 177 20.61 -10.66 2.39
N LEU A 178 19.59 -11.49 2.20
CA LEU A 178 19.67 -12.64 1.30
C LEU A 178 19.63 -12.24 -0.18
N ASP A 179 18.88 -11.20 -0.52
CA ASP A 179 18.66 -10.75 -1.91
C ASP A 179 19.76 -9.80 -2.41
N GLU A 180 20.50 -9.17 -1.49
CA GLU A 180 21.49 -8.15 -1.84
C GLU A 180 22.74 -8.74 -2.46
N THR A 181 23.13 -8.22 -3.60
CA THR A 181 24.31 -8.64 -4.37
C THR A 181 25.55 -7.78 -4.11
N ASP A 182 25.38 -6.52 -3.69
CA ASP A 182 26.52 -5.68 -3.30
C ASP A 182 26.98 -6.03 -1.88
N LEU A 183 28.24 -6.40 -1.74
CA LEU A 183 28.80 -6.87 -0.47
C LEU A 183 28.79 -5.80 0.63
N ALA A 184 28.97 -4.54 0.28
CA ALA A 184 28.99 -3.46 1.28
C ALA A 184 27.57 -3.16 1.78
N ILE A 185 26.59 -3.15 0.89
CA ILE A 185 25.18 -2.97 1.24
C ILE A 185 24.68 -4.20 2.01
N ARG A 186 25.07 -5.41 1.61
CA ARG A 186 24.71 -6.65 2.32
C ARG A 186 25.21 -6.65 3.77
N GLN A 187 26.43 -6.17 4.02
CA GLN A 187 26.95 -6.01 5.38
C GLN A 187 26.13 -4.98 6.20
N MET A 188 25.61 -3.97 5.55
CA MET A 188 24.74 -2.99 6.19
C MET A 188 23.41 -3.63 6.61
N TRP A 189 22.81 -4.44 5.75
CA TRP A 189 21.61 -5.22 6.10
C TRP A 189 21.85 -6.20 7.24
N GLU A 190 23.01 -6.85 7.28
CA GLU A 190 23.39 -7.72 8.39
C GLU A 190 23.48 -6.97 9.72
N GLN A 191 24.08 -5.77 9.72
CA GLN A 191 24.16 -4.93 10.91
C GLN A 191 22.77 -4.51 11.40
N PHE A 192 21.88 -4.08 10.50
CA PHE A 192 20.53 -3.71 10.87
C PHE A 192 19.76 -4.92 11.42
N LEU A 193 19.86 -6.08 10.78
CA LEU A 193 19.26 -7.31 11.29
C LEU A 193 19.71 -7.63 12.73
N MET A 194 21.00 -7.51 13.01
CA MET A 194 21.54 -7.75 14.36
C MET A 194 20.99 -6.75 15.39
N MET A 195 20.77 -5.50 15.00
CA MET A 195 20.13 -4.50 15.87
C MET A 195 18.68 -4.85 16.16
N GLU A 196 17.92 -5.21 15.12
CA GLU A 196 16.50 -5.58 15.28
C GLU A 196 16.31 -6.88 16.06
N ILE A 197 17.21 -7.84 15.96
CA ILE A 197 17.21 -9.02 16.87
C ILE A 197 17.33 -8.58 18.33
N GLY A 198 18.15 -7.57 18.62
CA GLY A 198 18.24 -6.98 19.95
C GLY A 198 16.93 -6.33 20.41
N HIS A 199 16.26 -5.60 19.52
CA HIS A 199 14.96 -4.99 19.78
C HIS A 199 13.87 -6.04 19.98
N LEU A 200 13.83 -7.07 19.15
CA LEU A 200 12.91 -8.21 19.28
C LEU A 200 13.03 -8.90 20.65
N HIS A 201 14.25 -9.16 21.09
CA HIS A 201 14.48 -9.72 22.44
C HIS A 201 14.00 -8.76 23.53
N LYS A 202 14.17 -7.46 23.34
CA LYS A 202 13.68 -6.45 24.28
C LYS A 202 12.16 -6.40 24.33
N ALA A 203 11.49 -6.45 23.18
CA ALA A 203 10.03 -6.52 23.09
C ALA A 203 9.49 -7.78 23.78
N ALA A 204 10.12 -8.95 23.59
CA ALA A 204 9.77 -10.18 24.27
C ALA A 204 9.89 -10.07 25.80
N GLN A 205 10.98 -9.45 26.30
CA GLN A 205 11.14 -9.21 27.75
C GLN A 205 10.09 -8.26 28.32
N LEU A 206 9.68 -7.23 27.55
CA LEU A 206 8.65 -6.29 27.97
C LEU A 206 7.29 -6.98 28.04
N LEU A 207 6.94 -7.81 27.05
CA LEU A 207 5.73 -8.59 27.00
C LEU A 207 5.63 -9.53 28.21
N GLU A 208 6.69 -10.27 28.50
CA GLU A 208 6.74 -11.16 29.66
C GLU A 208 6.62 -10.39 30.98
N LYS A 209 7.35 -9.27 31.10
CA LYS A 209 7.39 -8.48 32.33
C LYS A 209 6.07 -7.80 32.67
N TYR A 210 5.39 -7.24 31.69
CA TYR A 210 4.22 -6.37 31.91
C TYR A 210 2.89 -7.07 31.65
N GLU A 211 2.86 -8.07 30.79
CA GLU A 211 1.65 -8.82 30.46
C GLU A 211 1.68 -10.28 30.90
N ASN A 212 2.81 -10.72 31.49
CA ASN A 212 3.01 -12.14 31.91
C ASN A 212 2.72 -13.11 30.74
N LYS A 213 3.10 -12.73 29.54
CA LYS A 213 2.85 -13.46 28.31
C LYS A 213 4.18 -13.81 27.64
N HIS A 214 4.42 -15.10 27.40
CA HIS A 214 5.62 -15.55 26.69
C HIS A 214 5.50 -15.25 25.19
N TYR A 215 6.60 -14.87 24.55
CA TYR A 215 6.62 -14.49 23.12
C TYR A 215 6.01 -15.55 22.19
N SER A 216 6.15 -16.84 22.51
CA SER A 216 5.60 -17.95 21.71
C SER A 216 4.07 -17.96 21.61
N GLN A 217 3.38 -17.20 22.45
CA GLN A 217 1.92 -17.04 22.34
C GLN A 217 1.53 -16.09 21.22
N VAL A 218 2.47 -15.25 20.76
CA VAL A 218 2.27 -14.32 19.66
C VAL A 218 2.96 -14.81 18.37
N ILE A 219 4.18 -15.34 18.54
CA ILE A 219 5.03 -15.90 17.48
C ILE A 219 5.31 -17.38 17.85
N PRO A 220 4.40 -18.30 17.49
CA PRO A 220 4.51 -19.70 17.93
C PRO A 220 5.73 -20.43 17.38
N ASP A 221 6.13 -20.10 16.15
CA ASP A 221 7.36 -20.63 15.54
C ASP A 221 8.30 -19.44 15.26
N ALA A 222 9.40 -19.37 16.00
CA ALA A 222 10.38 -18.28 15.85
C ALA A 222 11.17 -18.34 14.54
N ARG A 223 10.89 -19.30 13.66
CA ARG A 223 11.50 -19.36 12.33
C ARG A 223 10.79 -18.41 11.37
N PHE A 224 11.57 -17.69 10.58
CA PHE A 224 11.00 -16.88 9.50
C PHE A 224 10.30 -17.77 8.47
N PRO A 225 9.15 -17.32 7.92
CA PRO A 225 8.62 -17.88 6.67
C PRO A 225 9.65 -17.71 5.55
N GLU A 226 9.31 -18.22 4.36
CA GLU A 226 10.14 -17.98 3.18
C GLU A 226 10.44 -16.49 3.03
N PRO A 227 11.71 -16.10 2.83
CA PRO A 227 12.09 -14.68 2.70
C PRO A 227 11.33 -13.96 1.61
N LEU A 228 11.10 -12.69 1.80
CA LEU A 228 10.50 -11.84 0.78
C LEU A 228 11.51 -11.64 -0.34
N HIS A 229 11.17 -12.11 -1.54
CA HIS A 229 11.98 -11.93 -2.73
C HIS A 229 11.30 -10.97 -3.69
N LEU A 230 11.98 -9.89 -4.07
CA LEU A 230 11.46 -8.87 -4.97
C LEU A 230 11.87 -9.18 -6.43
N GLY A 231 11.39 -10.30 -6.92
CA GLY A 231 11.57 -10.71 -8.31
C GLY A 231 10.48 -10.15 -9.25
N SER A 232 10.49 -10.58 -10.48
CA SER A 232 9.47 -10.22 -11.46
C SER A 232 8.13 -10.89 -11.13
N ASN A 233 7.10 -10.07 -10.89
CA ASN A 233 5.73 -10.50 -10.64
C ASN A 233 4.77 -10.18 -11.81
N ILE A 234 5.31 -9.98 -13.03
CA ILE A 234 4.57 -9.49 -14.20
C ILE A 234 3.32 -10.32 -14.49
N GLU A 235 3.45 -11.65 -14.53
CA GLU A 235 2.32 -12.53 -14.84
C GLU A 235 1.23 -12.48 -13.77
N TYR A 236 1.62 -12.40 -12.50
CA TYR A 236 0.66 -12.24 -11.40
C TYR A 236 -0.09 -10.90 -11.50
N VAL A 237 0.65 -9.83 -11.73
CA VAL A 237 0.10 -8.47 -11.89
C VAL A 237 -0.87 -8.42 -13.08
N ARG A 238 -0.50 -8.97 -14.22
CA ARG A 238 -1.38 -9.07 -15.41
C ARG A 238 -2.65 -9.84 -15.11
N GLY A 239 -2.53 -10.93 -14.35
CA GLY A 239 -3.69 -11.71 -13.89
C GLY A 239 -4.67 -10.85 -13.07
N VAL A 240 -4.16 -10.06 -12.11
CA VAL A 240 -4.99 -9.16 -11.29
C VAL A 240 -5.61 -8.06 -12.16
N LEU A 241 -4.82 -7.37 -13.00
CA LEU A 241 -5.32 -6.33 -13.90
C LEU A 241 -6.36 -6.87 -14.91
N GLY A 242 -6.22 -8.11 -15.35
CA GLY A 242 -7.15 -8.77 -16.25
C GLY A 242 -8.52 -9.07 -15.62
N THR A 243 -8.63 -9.03 -14.29
CA THR A 243 -9.92 -9.21 -13.59
C THR A 243 -10.77 -7.94 -13.58
N VAL A 244 -10.17 -6.79 -13.88
CA VAL A 244 -10.83 -5.48 -13.89
C VAL A 244 -10.90 -4.92 -15.31
N ASN A 245 -12.09 -4.62 -15.76
CA ASN A 245 -12.33 -4.00 -17.07
C ASN A 245 -12.16 -2.47 -17.03
N VAL A 246 -11.38 -1.95 -16.09
CA VAL A 246 -11.09 -0.53 -15.96
C VAL A 246 -9.83 -0.22 -16.73
N THR A 247 -9.92 -0.27 -18.03
CA THR A 247 -8.86 0.22 -18.90
C THR A 247 -9.34 1.44 -19.64
N ALA A 248 -8.54 2.48 -19.67
CA ALA A 248 -8.75 3.53 -20.65
C ALA A 248 -8.73 2.90 -22.03
N LYS A 249 -9.79 3.10 -22.75
CA LYS A 249 -9.78 2.81 -24.18
C LYS A 249 -9.06 3.95 -24.84
N HIS A 250 -7.84 3.64 -25.31
CA HIS A 250 -7.12 4.50 -26.24
C HIS A 250 -6.52 5.81 -25.69
N GLU A 251 -5.69 6.38 -26.52
CA GLU A 251 -4.83 7.55 -26.39
C GLU A 251 -5.53 8.88 -26.06
N HIS A 252 -6.80 8.85 -25.63
CA HIS A 252 -7.59 10.05 -25.36
C HIS A 252 -8.24 10.01 -23.99
N TYR A 253 -8.04 11.08 -23.23
CA TYR A 253 -8.77 11.33 -22.00
C TYR A 253 -10.24 11.60 -22.31
N THR A 254 -11.12 10.94 -21.59
CA THR A 254 -12.54 11.23 -21.59
C THR A 254 -12.91 11.71 -20.20
N ALA A 255 -13.52 12.88 -20.09
CA ALA A 255 -14.03 13.35 -18.81
C ALA A 255 -15.07 12.35 -18.26
N VAL A 256 -15.06 12.10 -16.95
CA VAL A 256 -16.00 11.16 -16.32
C VAL A 256 -17.46 11.52 -16.64
N ALA A 257 -17.78 12.81 -16.71
CA ALA A 257 -19.11 13.29 -17.08
C ALA A 257 -19.54 12.91 -18.51
N ASP A 258 -18.60 12.64 -19.40
CA ASP A 258 -18.84 12.27 -20.80
C ASP A 258 -18.87 10.76 -21.02
N LEU A 259 -18.60 9.97 -19.97
CA LEU A 259 -18.67 8.52 -20.04
C LEU A 259 -20.14 8.05 -20.09
N PRO A 260 -20.45 7.04 -20.92
CA PRO A 260 -21.78 6.46 -20.90
C PRO A 260 -22.07 5.81 -19.52
N PRO A 261 -23.31 5.87 -19.00
CA PRO A 261 -23.67 5.28 -17.71
C PRO A 261 -23.31 3.79 -17.56
N SER A 262 -23.17 3.09 -18.66
CA SER A 262 -22.78 1.66 -18.72
C SER A 262 -21.26 1.45 -18.78
N ALA A 263 -20.45 2.48 -18.69
CA ALA A 263 -18.99 2.34 -18.73
C ALA A 263 -18.48 1.45 -17.59
N ASP A 264 -17.46 0.67 -17.89
CA ASP A 264 -16.83 -0.23 -16.91
C ASP A 264 -16.30 0.52 -15.69
N PHE A 265 -15.90 1.78 -15.87
CA PHE A 265 -15.55 2.68 -14.80
C PHE A 265 -16.62 2.74 -13.70
N PHE A 266 -17.88 3.00 -14.05
CA PHE A 266 -18.95 3.10 -13.04
C PHE A 266 -19.27 1.74 -12.40
N ARG A 267 -19.17 0.64 -13.14
CA ARG A 267 -19.34 -0.70 -12.57
C ARG A 267 -18.26 -1.01 -11.55
N TYR A 268 -17.02 -0.64 -11.85
CA TYR A 268 -15.91 -0.81 -10.92
C TYR A 268 -16.11 0.07 -9.69
N GLN A 269 -16.40 1.36 -9.88
CA GLN A 269 -16.67 2.30 -8.79
C GLN A 269 -17.74 1.75 -7.84
N ASN A 270 -18.85 1.27 -8.39
CA ASN A 270 -19.93 0.69 -7.60
C ASN A 270 -19.54 -0.62 -6.89
N SER A 271 -18.56 -1.36 -7.41
CA SER A 271 -18.08 -2.58 -6.76
C SER A 271 -17.14 -2.27 -5.59
N VAL A 272 -16.36 -1.21 -5.70
CA VAL A 272 -15.44 -0.73 -4.66
C VAL A 272 -16.18 0.11 -3.61
N ASN A 273 -17.12 0.93 -4.05
CA ASN A 273 -17.92 1.83 -3.22
C ASN A 273 -19.43 1.56 -3.39
N PRO A 274 -19.94 0.40 -3.00
CA PRO A 274 -21.33 0.04 -3.25
C PRO A 274 -22.33 0.97 -2.55
N ASP A 275 -21.94 1.60 -1.47
CA ASP A 275 -22.77 2.45 -0.62
C ASP A 275 -22.16 3.85 -0.44
N ALA A 276 -21.66 4.45 -1.52
CA ALA A 276 -21.07 5.80 -1.47
C ALA A 276 -22.01 6.86 -0.86
N ALA A 277 -23.34 6.59 -0.87
CA ALA A 277 -24.33 7.42 -0.20
C ALA A 277 -24.40 7.25 1.33
N ILE A 278 -23.76 6.21 1.87
CA ILE A 278 -23.81 5.88 3.31
C ILE A 278 -22.42 5.93 3.92
N VAL A 279 -21.71 7.02 3.68
CA VAL A 279 -20.40 7.24 4.31
C VAL A 279 -20.62 7.63 5.77
N PRO A 280 -20.08 6.93 6.78
CA PRO A 280 -20.29 7.23 8.18
C PRO A 280 -20.00 8.68 8.57
N SER A 281 -18.99 9.30 8.00
CA SER A 281 -18.68 10.72 8.21
C SER A 281 -19.80 11.63 7.73
N HIS A 282 -20.44 11.32 6.60
CA HIS A 282 -21.60 12.08 6.12
C HIS A 282 -22.79 11.93 7.07
N LEU A 283 -23.05 10.73 7.58
CA LEU A 283 -24.11 10.50 8.56
C LEU A 283 -23.87 11.29 9.87
N VAL A 284 -22.62 11.40 10.32
CA VAL A 284 -22.25 12.22 11.47
C VAL A 284 -22.47 13.70 11.18
N ILE A 285 -22.02 14.19 10.02
CA ILE A 285 -22.20 15.58 9.60
C ILE A 285 -23.69 15.92 9.47
N GLU A 286 -24.46 15.09 8.78
CA GLU A 286 -25.90 15.28 8.62
C GLU A 286 -26.64 15.24 9.97
N GLY A 287 -26.24 14.31 10.85
CA GLY A 287 -26.75 14.23 12.21
C GLY A 287 -26.49 15.50 13.03
N TYR A 288 -25.29 16.05 12.91
CA TYR A 288 -24.89 17.30 13.53
C TYR A 288 -25.70 18.47 12.99
N LEU A 289 -25.76 18.64 11.67
CA LEU A 289 -26.51 19.71 11.01
C LEU A 289 -28.01 19.65 11.36
N LYS A 290 -28.58 18.46 11.43
CA LYS A 290 -29.96 18.25 11.84
C LYS A 290 -30.23 18.64 13.30
N ALA A 291 -29.23 18.42 14.18
CA ALA A 291 -29.38 18.71 15.61
C ALA A 291 -29.13 20.19 15.96
N PHE A 292 -28.20 20.83 15.26
CA PHE A 292 -27.69 22.17 15.65
C PHE A 292 -27.83 23.23 14.55
N GLY A 293 -28.21 22.85 13.33
CA GLY A 293 -28.31 23.77 12.19
C GLY A 293 -26.94 24.06 11.56
N GLU A 294 -26.97 24.75 10.42
CA GLU A 294 -25.76 25.33 9.84
C GLU A 294 -25.32 26.51 10.72
N GLY A 295 -24.09 26.49 11.21
CA GLY A 295 -23.50 27.50 12.08
C GLY A 295 -23.22 28.84 11.39
#